data_05dcd50ce5930fa56e4f47e110a2adf2
#
_entry.id   05dcd50ce5930fa56e4f47e110a2adf2
#
_cell.length_a   1.000
_cell.length_b   1.000
_cell.length_c   1.000
_cell.angle_alpha   90.00
_cell.angle_beta   90.00
_cell.angle_gamma   90.00
#
_symmetry.space_group_name_H-M   'P 1'
#
loop_
_entity.id
_entity.type
_entity.pdbx_description
1 polymer ?
#
loop_
_entity_poly.entity_id
_entity_poly.type
_entity_poly.pdbx_seq_one_letter_code
_entity_poly.pdbx_strand_id
1 'polypeptide(L)'
;MRAAPILAVAAAAVAATPATAQSIKPLAEARLRYEHAEQEGLPADADALTARVRAGVQLSDGAWSALAEAQGNLAIVGDYYDGLHGVQTRPLVADPQNVALYRAQLRYAANGQAVTIGRQRIALDDERFVGNIPFRQNAQTFDAVRGEFQPVGGVKADVSYVRAVHTIWGMDGTGARQGVIGGDTILANLAWTSPVGTLTGFGYWIDQDLAAVQGYRLSSRTFGVRLAGVRPLAGAKLAYAASLARQDDYHRNPNRYTARYWSVDATLDLNGPKLGGGYEVFGADDGRALTSFQTPLAANFKFNGWAEKFTTKPADGLRDLYANAGWGWKQVGALKAVALSAAWHRFDSDRLARRYGNEIDLLAQARIGVTTAALRYADFHADRFATDTRKLWLQLDWTL
;
A
#
# COMPACT_ATOMS: atom_id res chain seq x y z
N MET A 1 -36.41 -9.43 -12.20
CA MET A 1 -36.29 -7.98 -12.21
C MET A 1 -36.71 -7.46 -10.84
N ARG A 2 -35.77 -7.16 -9.98
CA ARG A 2 -36.01 -6.46 -8.69
C ARG A 2 -35.22 -5.17 -8.74
N ALA A 3 -35.93 -4.04 -8.71
CA ALA A 3 -35.36 -2.70 -8.72
C ALA A 3 -34.59 -2.45 -7.42
N ALA A 4 -33.33 -2.00 -7.55
CA ALA A 4 -32.56 -1.49 -6.44
C ALA A 4 -33.08 -0.08 -6.06
N PRO A 5 -33.20 0.27 -4.77
CA PRO A 5 -33.55 1.62 -4.38
C PRO A 5 -32.35 2.54 -4.61
N ILE A 6 -32.53 3.52 -5.47
CA ILE A 6 -31.65 4.69 -5.58
C ILE A 6 -31.83 5.48 -4.28
N LEU A 7 -30.83 5.47 -3.42
CA LEU A 7 -30.75 6.37 -2.28
C LEU A 7 -30.47 7.78 -2.81
N ALA A 8 -31.54 8.57 -2.95
CA ALA A 8 -31.42 10.01 -3.18
C ALA A 8 -30.81 10.63 -1.91
N VAL A 9 -29.55 11.00 -1.95
CA VAL A 9 -28.95 11.90 -0.97
C VAL A 9 -29.58 13.27 -1.22
N ALA A 10 -30.59 13.61 -0.42
CA ALA A 10 -31.12 14.95 -0.35
C ALA A 10 -29.99 15.87 0.13
N ALA A 11 -29.41 16.63 -0.79
CA ALA A 11 -28.59 17.77 -0.45
C ALA A 11 -29.50 18.80 0.23
N ALA A 12 -29.50 18.80 1.57
CA ALA A 12 -30.03 19.94 2.32
C ALA A 12 -29.15 21.14 1.96
N ALA A 13 -29.65 22.01 1.11
CA ALA A 13 -29.08 23.32 0.88
C ALA A 13 -29.27 24.11 2.19
N VAL A 14 -28.33 24.00 3.10
CA VAL A 14 -28.11 24.99 4.13
C VAL A 14 -27.71 26.26 3.37
N ALA A 15 -28.54 27.29 3.39
CA ALA A 15 -28.19 28.64 2.95
C ALA A 15 -27.10 29.13 3.89
N ALA A 16 -25.85 28.71 3.65
CA ALA A 16 -24.69 29.32 4.24
C ALA A 16 -24.52 30.68 3.56
N THR A 17 -24.57 31.76 4.33
CA THR A 17 -23.88 33.00 3.99
C THR A 17 -22.51 32.60 3.43
N PRO A 18 -22.02 33.17 2.33
CA PRO A 18 -20.76 32.75 1.74
C PRO A 18 -19.65 33.06 2.74
N ALA A 19 -19.29 32.06 3.53
CA ALA A 19 -18.00 32.03 4.17
C ALA A 19 -16.99 31.94 3.02
N THR A 20 -16.24 33.01 2.80
CA THR A 20 -15.20 33.03 1.77
C THR A 20 -14.16 32.02 2.20
N ALA A 21 -14.14 30.87 1.55
CA ALA A 21 -13.09 29.86 1.77
C ALA A 21 -11.73 30.56 1.65
N GLN A 22 -10.91 30.51 2.70
CA GLN A 22 -9.63 31.22 2.73
C GLN A 22 -8.66 30.69 1.68
N SER A 23 -8.82 29.44 1.25
CA SER A 23 -8.04 28.88 0.15
C SER A 23 -8.80 27.83 -0.65
N ILE A 24 -8.61 27.89 -1.96
CA ILE A 24 -9.03 26.86 -2.92
C ILE A 24 -7.77 26.31 -3.56
N LYS A 25 -7.52 25.01 -3.37
CA LYS A 25 -6.37 24.33 -3.94
C LYS A 25 -6.85 23.30 -4.98
N PRO A 26 -6.61 23.53 -6.28
CA PRO A 26 -6.82 22.50 -7.29
C PRO A 26 -5.83 21.36 -7.08
N LEU A 27 -6.26 20.16 -7.38
CA LEU A 27 -5.47 18.93 -7.34
C LEU A 27 -5.52 18.29 -8.72
N ALA A 28 -4.36 18.03 -9.30
CA ALA A 28 -4.27 17.31 -10.56
C ALA A 28 -2.99 16.48 -10.59
N GLU A 29 -3.14 15.21 -10.96
CA GLU A 29 -2.03 14.32 -11.24
C GLU A 29 -2.35 13.43 -12.43
N ALA A 30 -1.32 13.06 -13.19
CA ALA A 30 -1.42 12.10 -14.27
C ALA A 30 -0.28 11.09 -14.17
N ARG A 31 -0.53 9.88 -14.64
CA ARG A 31 0.48 8.82 -14.76
C ARG A 31 0.29 8.10 -16.09
N LEU A 32 1.39 7.89 -16.80
CA LEU A 32 1.48 6.94 -17.90
C LEU A 32 2.44 5.83 -17.48
N ARG A 33 2.01 4.57 -17.62
CA ARG A 33 2.83 3.40 -17.28
C ARG A 33 2.74 2.35 -18.37
N TYR A 34 3.90 1.90 -18.79
CA TYR A 34 4.07 0.64 -19.51
C TYR A 34 4.56 -0.41 -18.50
N GLU A 35 3.94 -1.58 -18.49
CA GLU A 35 4.36 -2.76 -17.73
C GLU A 35 4.43 -3.94 -18.68
N HIS A 36 5.62 -4.54 -18.80
CA HIS A 36 5.85 -5.81 -19.49
C HIS A 36 6.07 -6.88 -18.43
N ALA A 37 5.46 -8.05 -18.60
CA ALA A 37 5.62 -9.17 -17.70
C ALA A 37 5.70 -10.50 -18.44
N GLU A 38 6.76 -11.26 -18.15
CA GLU A 38 6.98 -12.64 -18.55
C GLU A 38 6.76 -13.54 -17.34
N GLN A 39 6.08 -14.67 -17.51
CA GLN A 39 5.89 -15.65 -16.43
C GLN A 39 5.95 -17.05 -17.01
N GLU A 40 6.87 -17.86 -16.48
CA GLU A 40 7.00 -19.26 -16.86
C GLU A 40 5.67 -20.02 -16.69
N GLY A 41 5.38 -20.89 -17.68
CA GLY A 41 4.14 -21.68 -17.71
C GLY A 41 2.94 -20.94 -18.31
N LEU A 42 3.06 -19.68 -18.68
CA LEU A 42 2.05 -18.96 -19.46
C LEU A 42 2.47 -18.89 -20.95
N PRO A 43 1.52 -19.05 -21.89
CA PRO A 43 1.86 -19.15 -23.33
C PRO A 43 2.19 -17.81 -23.97
N ALA A 44 1.89 -16.68 -23.32
CA ALA A 44 2.15 -15.34 -23.85
C ALA A 44 2.46 -14.36 -22.71
N ASP A 45 3.31 -13.38 -23.02
CA ASP A 45 3.68 -12.30 -22.13
C ASP A 45 2.55 -11.27 -22.01
N ALA A 46 2.62 -10.44 -20.98
CA ALA A 46 1.72 -9.31 -20.82
C ALA A 46 2.40 -8.00 -21.23
N ASP A 47 1.65 -7.19 -22.00
CA ASP A 47 2.02 -5.83 -22.37
C ASP A 47 0.88 -4.88 -22.02
N ALA A 48 1.08 -4.04 -21.02
CA ALA A 48 0.10 -3.11 -20.50
C ALA A 48 0.59 -1.67 -20.63
N LEU A 49 -0.05 -0.86 -21.46
CA LEU A 49 0.13 0.60 -21.43
C LEU A 49 -1.13 1.21 -20.82
N THR A 50 -0.98 1.77 -19.63
CA THR A 50 -2.10 2.33 -18.85
C THR A 50 -1.89 3.79 -18.56
N ALA A 51 -2.97 4.58 -18.61
CA ALA A 51 -2.97 5.99 -18.24
C ALA A 51 -3.93 6.22 -17.07
N ARG A 52 -3.51 7.00 -16.07
CA ARG A 52 -4.34 7.45 -14.96
C ARG A 52 -4.35 8.97 -14.87
N VAL A 53 -5.52 9.52 -14.62
CA VAL A 53 -5.70 10.94 -14.27
C VAL A 53 -6.47 11.02 -12.96
N ARG A 54 -6.05 11.89 -12.07
CA ARG A 54 -6.79 12.32 -10.89
C ARG A 54 -6.97 13.82 -10.94
N ALA A 55 -8.18 14.28 -10.62
CA ALA A 55 -8.49 15.70 -10.57
C ALA A 55 -9.47 15.97 -9.42
N GLY A 56 -9.26 17.08 -8.74
CA GLY A 56 -10.07 17.43 -7.59
C GLY A 56 -9.81 18.82 -7.07
N VAL A 57 -10.45 19.13 -5.96
CA VAL A 57 -10.31 20.42 -5.27
C VAL A 57 -10.31 20.21 -3.76
N GLN A 58 -9.48 20.95 -3.08
CA GLN A 58 -9.53 21.12 -1.64
C GLN A 58 -9.92 22.57 -1.31
N LEU A 59 -10.94 22.72 -0.50
CA LEU A 59 -11.39 23.99 0.09
C LEU A 59 -10.93 24.00 1.55
N SER A 60 -10.43 25.14 2.03
CA SER A 60 -10.02 25.27 3.44
C SER A 60 -10.46 26.61 3.99
N ASP A 61 -11.03 26.59 5.21
CA ASP A 61 -11.45 27.76 5.97
C ASP A 61 -11.18 27.53 7.46
N GLY A 62 -10.24 28.28 8.03
CA GLY A 62 -9.80 28.11 9.41
C GLY A 62 -9.34 26.69 9.71
N ALA A 63 -10.00 26.04 10.67
CA ALA A 63 -9.72 24.65 11.08
C ALA A 63 -10.36 23.59 10.15
N TRP A 64 -11.25 23.98 9.25
CA TRP A 64 -11.99 23.08 8.38
C TRP A 64 -11.37 22.96 6.99
N SER A 65 -11.43 21.77 6.45
CA SER A 65 -11.15 21.54 5.02
C SER A 65 -12.06 20.46 4.46
N ALA A 66 -12.51 20.67 3.22
CA ALA A 66 -13.26 19.72 2.44
C ALA A 66 -12.46 19.38 1.18
N LEU A 67 -12.41 18.10 0.81
CA LEU A 67 -11.69 17.63 -0.36
C LEU A 67 -12.56 16.68 -1.16
N ALA A 68 -12.61 16.87 -2.47
CA ALA A 68 -13.20 15.94 -3.42
C ALA A 68 -12.22 15.72 -4.58
N GLU A 69 -11.97 14.45 -4.93
CA GLU A 69 -11.06 14.07 -5.99
C GLU A 69 -11.58 12.84 -6.72
N ALA A 70 -11.68 12.93 -8.03
CA ALA A 70 -12.04 11.84 -8.92
C ALA A 70 -10.79 11.21 -9.55
N GLN A 71 -10.90 9.94 -9.95
CA GLN A 71 -9.88 9.21 -10.67
C GLN A 71 -10.47 8.51 -11.87
N GLY A 72 -9.74 8.55 -13.00
CA GLY A 72 -9.95 7.67 -14.14
C GLY A 72 -8.65 6.99 -14.53
N ASN A 73 -8.70 5.69 -14.85
CA ASN A 73 -7.61 5.00 -15.50
C ASN A 73 -8.12 4.16 -16.68
N LEU A 74 -7.30 4.14 -17.73
CA LEU A 74 -7.60 3.55 -19.03
C LEU A 74 -6.45 2.65 -19.44
N ALA A 75 -6.74 1.48 -19.98
CA ALA A 75 -5.81 0.66 -20.72
C ALA A 75 -5.74 1.15 -22.18
N ILE A 76 -4.56 1.63 -22.59
CA ILE A 76 -4.28 2.04 -23.98
C ILE A 76 -3.84 0.83 -24.79
N VAL A 77 -2.98 -0.04 -24.21
CA VAL A 77 -2.64 -1.37 -24.70
C VAL A 77 -3.11 -2.37 -23.65
N GLY A 78 -3.96 -3.30 -24.06
CA GLY A 78 -4.67 -4.23 -23.17
C GLY A 78 -4.24 -5.68 -23.35
N ASP A 79 -3.01 -5.93 -23.80
CA ASP A 79 -2.48 -7.29 -24.00
C ASP A 79 -2.02 -7.93 -22.69
N TYR A 80 -2.90 -7.94 -21.69
CA TYR A 80 -2.65 -8.48 -20.35
C TYR A 80 -3.93 -9.01 -19.70
N TYR A 81 -3.78 -9.75 -18.61
CA TYR A 81 -4.87 -10.10 -17.70
C TYR A 81 -4.87 -9.11 -16.54
N ASP A 82 -5.95 -8.33 -16.38
CA ASP A 82 -6.02 -7.30 -15.32
C ASP A 82 -6.50 -7.86 -13.95
N GLY A 83 -6.85 -9.15 -13.94
CA GLY A 83 -7.41 -9.84 -12.79
C GLY A 83 -8.93 -10.00 -12.85
N LEU A 84 -9.63 -9.23 -13.69
CA LEU A 84 -11.08 -9.27 -13.92
C LEU A 84 -11.36 -9.56 -15.40
N HIS A 85 -10.66 -8.88 -16.29
CA HIS A 85 -10.83 -8.91 -17.74
C HIS A 85 -9.52 -9.28 -18.45
N GLY A 86 -9.61 -9.49 -19.75
CA GLY A 86 -8.46 -9.84 -20.57
C GLY A 86 -8.22 -11.35 -20.66
N VAL A 87 -7.05 -11.72 -21.17
CA VAL A 87 -6.73 -13.10 -21.49
C VAL A 87 -5.97 -13.75 -20.32
N GLN A 88 -6.59 -14.67 -19.61
CA GLN A 88 -6.04 -15.34 -18.42
C GLN A 88 -4.75 -16.17 -18.69
N THR A 89 -4.41 -16.39 -19.94
CA THR A 89 -3.15 -17.05 -20.35
C THR A 89 -1.96 -16.09 -20.40
N ARG A 90 -2.16 -14.82 -20.03
CA ARG A 90 -1.13 -13.79 -19.85
C ARG A 90 -0.87 -13.51 -18.38
N PRO A 91 0.32 -13.05 -18.01
CA PRO A 91 0.62 -12.60 -16.66
C PRO A 91 -0.35 -11.53 -16.14
N LEU A 92 -0.59 -11.57 -14.83
CA LEU A 92 -1.42 -10.59 -14.15
C LEU A 92 -0.71 -9.23 -14.05
N VAL A 93 -1.38 -8.19 -14.57
CA VAL A 93 -1.09 -6.79 -14.30
C VAL A 93 -2.32 -6.19 -13.61
N ALA A 94 -2.28 -6.05 -12.29
CA ALA A 94 -3.45 -5.71 -11.47
C ALA A 94 -3.84 -4.21 -11.54
N ASP A 95 -4.05 -3.72 -12.77
CA ASP A 95 -4.44 -2.35 -13.09
C ASP A 95 -5.68 -2.32 -14.01
N PRO A 96 -6.87 -2.82 -13.53
CA PRO A 96 -8.10 -2.76 -14.31
C PRO A 96 -8.54 -1.33 -14.58
N GLN A 97 -9.22 -1.10 -15.70
CA GLN A 97 -9.82 0.19 -16.01
C GLN A 97 -10.83 0.56 -14.95
N ASN A 98 -10.92 1.85 -14.62
CA ASN A 98 -11.79 2.30 -13.53
C ASN A 98 -12.09 3.80 -13.65
N VAL A 99 -13.29 4.18 -13.25
CA VAL A 99 -13.66 5.57 -12.94
C VAL A 99 -14.23 5.57 -11.53
N ALA A 100 -13.67 6.38 -10.64
CA ALA A 100 -14.07 6.38 -9.24
C ALA A 100 -13.97 7.75 -8.58
N LEU A 101 -14.80 7.96 -7.58
CA LEU A 101 -14.55 8.96 -6.55
C LEU A 101 -13.38 8.44 -5.70
N TYR A 102 -12.21 9.03 -5.87
CA TYR A 102 -11.00 8.59 -5.20
C TYR A 102 -10.94 9.04 -3.75
N ARG A 103 -11.24 10.32 -3.50
CA ARG A 103 -11.37 10.89 -2.14
C ARG A 103 -12.57 11.82 -2.06
N ALA A 104 -13.29 11.77 -0.94
CA ALA A 104 -14.33 12.74 -0.59
C ALA A 104 -14.39 12.81 0.93
N GLN A 105 -13.83 13.86 1.52
CA GLN A 105 -13.64 13.94 2.96
C GLN A 105 -13.85 15.36 3.49
N LEU A 106 -14.34 15.42 4.73
CA LEU A 106 -14.36 16.60 5.57
C LEU A 106 -13.37 16.40 6.72
N ARG A 107 -12.52 17.39 6.98
CA ARG A 107 -11.53 17.36 8.04
C ARG A 107 -11.63 18.61 8.89
N TYR A 108 -11.65 18.43 10.19
CA TYR A 108 -11.40 19.47 11.18
C TYR A 108 -10.03 19.24 11.79
N ALA A 109 -9.20 20.29 11.87
CA ALA A 109 -7.85 20.19 12.45
C ALA A 109 -7.53 21.45 13.25
N ALA A 110 -7.30 21.30 14.55
CA ALA A 110 -6.95 22.40 15.45
C ALA A 110 -6.10 21.88 16.63
N ASN A 111 -5.16 22.66 17.11
CA ASN A 111 -4.37 22.40 18.32
C ASN A 111 -3.70 21.02 18.35
N GLY A 112 -3.17 20.56 17.19
CA GLY A 112 -2.52 19.26 17.05
C GLY A 112 -3.45 18.06 17.04
N GLN A 113 -4.77 18.29 16.94
CA GLN A 113 -5.79 17.26 16.84
C GLN A 113 -6.51 17.38 15.51
N ALA A 114 -6.96 16.26 14.96
CA ALA A 114 -7.77 16.28 13.78
C ALA A 114 -8.79 15.13 13.76
N VAL A 115 -9.94 15.40 13.14
CA VAL A 115 -10.94 14.38 12.81
C VAL A 115 -11.23 14.48 11.31
N THR A 116 -11.18 13.34 10.62
CA THR A 116 -11.49 13.23 9.19
C THR A 116 -12.62 12.23 8.98
N ILE A 117 -13.64 12.61 8.23
CA ILE A 117 -14.79 11.76 7.92
C ILE A 117 -14.94 11.66 6.41
N GLY A 118 -15.21 10.47 5.90
CA GLY A 118 -15.46 10.19 4.49
C GLY A 118 -14.39 9.35 3.84
N ARG A 119 -14.37 9.33 2.51
CA ARG A 119 -13.40 8.56 1.71
C ARG A 119 -12.05 9.21 1.73
N GLN A 120 -11.08 8.53 2.31
CA GLN A 120 -9.76 9.06 2.59
C GLN A 120 -8.65 8.03 2.38
N ARG A 121 -7.42 8.50 2.32
CA ARG A 121 -6.23 7.65 2.41
C ARG A 121 -5.88 7.45 3.87
N ILE A 122 -5.55 6.21 4.24
CA ILE A 122 -4.97 5.87 5.53
C ILE A 122 -3.67 5.12 5.27
N ALA A 123 -2.56 5.70 5.68
CA ALA A 123 -1.24 5.09 5.62
C ALA A 123 -0.63 5.19 7.02
N LEU A 124 -0.35 4.04 7.64
CA LEU A 124 0.17 3.95 9.00
C LEU A 124 1.62 3.43 8.95
N ASP A 125 2.50 4.08 9.72
CA ASP A 125 3.93 3.79 9.78
C ASP A 125 4.58 3.75 8.38
N ASP A 126 5.15 2.62 7.98
CA ASP A 126 5.75 2.38 6.68
C ASP A 126 4.79 1.74 5.65
N GLU A 127 3.50 1.62 5.99
CA GLU A 127 2.46 0.94 5.22
C GLU A 127 2.62 -0.60 5.16
N ARG A 128 3.40 -1.18 6.06
CA ARG A 128 3.59 -2.63 6.12
C ARG A 128 2.32 -3.39 6.46
N PHE A 129 1.43 -2.78 7.26
CA PHE A 129 0.15 -3.38 7.66
C PHE A 129 -1.05 -2.64 7.07
N VAL A 130 -0.99 -1.31 6.98
CA VAL A 130 -2.08 -0.47 6.47
C VAL A 130 -1.51 0.61 5.55
N GLY A 131 -1.94 0.62 4.28
CA GLY A 131 -1.45 1.57 3.28
C GLY A 131 -2.40 1.79 2.11
N ASN A 132 -2.00 2.67 1.21
CA ASN A 132 -2.83 3.12 0.09
C ASN A 132 -2.56 2.43 -1.24
N ILE A 133 -1.54 1.58 -1.31
CA ILE A 133 -1.09 0.91 -2.54
C ILE A 133 -0.84 1.94 -3.68
N PRO A 134 0.01 2.96 -3.48
CA PRO A 134 0.19 4.05 -4.44
C PRO A 134 0.87 3.62 -5.74
N PHE A 135 1.45 2.44 -5.75
CA PHE A 135 2.09 1.88 -6.94
C PHE A 135 1.08 1.57 -8.04
N ARG A 136 -0.05 0.93 -7.72
CA ARG A 136 -1.07 0.56 -8.69
C ARG A 136 -1.79 1.77 -9.27
N GLN A 137 -2.41 1.62 -10.46
CA GLN A 137 -3.21 2.67 -11.08
C GLN A 137 -4.43 3.00 -10.20
N ASN A 138 -5.14 1.97 -9.73
CA ASN A 138 -6.15 2.10 -8.70
C ASN A 138 -5.50 1.97 -7.33
N ALA A 139 -5.53 3.03 -6.53
CA ALA A 139 -5.03 2.97 -5.16
C ALA A 139 -6.15 2.55 -4.19
N GLN A 140 -5.74 2.00 -3.04
CA GLN A 140 -6.65 1.69 -1.96
C GLN A 140 -7.07 2.94 -1.20
N THR A 141 -8.38 3.06 -0.88
CA THR A 141 -8.94 4.13 -0.03
C THR A 141 -9.96 3.56 0.96
N PHE A 142 -10.30 4.34 1.97
CA PHE A 142 -11.09 3.90 3.10
C PHE A 142 -12.26 4.85 3.35
N ASP A 143 -13.48 4.34 3.42
CA ASP A 143 -14.63 5.07 3.94
C ASP A 143 -14.60 4.94 5.46
N ALA A 144 -14.19 6.03 6.15
CA ALA A 144 -13.79 5.98 7.55
C ALA A 144 -14.09 7.26 8.32
N VAL A 145 -14.13 7.12 9.64
CA VAL A 145 -13.93 8.20 10.60
C VAL A 145 -12.57 7.98 11.26
N ARG A 146 -11.67 8.97 11.16
CA ARG A 146 -10.30 8.93 11.70
C ARG A 146 -10.07 10.10 12.65
N GLY A 147 -9.56 9.79 13.83
CA GLY A 147 -9.09 10.75 14.82
C GLY A 147 -7.57 10.69 14.94
N GLU A 148 -6.91 11.83 14.87
CA GLU A 148 -5.47 12.01 15.07
C GLU A 148 -5.28 12.97 16.25
N PHE A 149 -4.56 12.57 17.29
CA PHE A 149 -4.46 13.29 18.54
C PHE A 149 -3.02 13.39 19.02
N GLN A 150 -2.69 14.51 19.66
CA GLN A 150 -1.42 14.71 20.37
C GLN A 150 -1.72 15.04 21.84
N PRO A 151 -2.02 14.02 22.67
CA PRO A 151 -2.49 14.23 24.05
C PRO A 151 -1.43 14.88 24.96
N VAL A 152 -0.15 14.57 24.72
CA VAL A 152 0.99 15.16 25.43
C VAL A 152 2.19 15.26 24.48
N GLY A 153 3.20 16.05 24.84
CA GLY A 153 4.41 16.20 24.03
C GLY A 153 5.08 14.87 23.69
N GLY A 154 5.36 14.67 22.40
CA GLY A 154 6.00 13.45 21.89
C GLY A 154 5.08 12.23 21.74
N VAL A 155 3.82 12.28 22.18
CA VAL A 155 2.84 11.19 22.02
C VAL A 155 1.83 11.54 20.93
N LYS A 156 1.61 10.62 20.00
CA LYS A 156 0.58 10.71 18.95
C LYS A 156 -0.31 9.48 18.98
N ALA A 157 -1.61 9.68 18.95
CA ALA A 157 -2.60 8.62 18.79
C ALA A 157 -3.32 8.81 17.45
N ASP A 158 -3.54 7.71 16.73
CA ASP A 158 -4.28 7.65 15.48
C ASP A 158 -5.26 6.49 15.56
N VAL A 159 -6.55 6.78 15.47
CA VAL A 159 -7.60 5.79 15.58
C VAL A 159 -8.56 5.97 14.42
N SER A 160 -8.83 4.90 13.69
CA SER A 160 -9.76 4.89 12.57
C SER A 160 -10.79 3.80 12.74
N TYR A 161 -12.06 4.15 12.55
CA TYR A 161 -13.13 3.20 12.27
C TYR A 161 -13.40 3.22 10.77
N VAL A 162 -13.18 2.08 10.12
CA VAL A 162 -13.31 1.89 8.67
C VAL A 162 -14.54 1.04 8.40
N ARG A 163 -15.50 1.59 7.67
CA ARG A 163 -16.73 0.89 7.26
C ARG A 163 -16.56 0.14 5.96
N ALA A 164 -15.72 0.64 5.05
CA ALA A 164 -15.45 -0.01 3.77
C ALA A 164 -14.05 0.33 3.25
N VAL A 165 -13.44 -0.65 2.59
CA VAL A 165 -12.18 -0.54 1.87
C VAL A 165 -12.46 -0.57 0.37
N HIS A 166 -12.10 0.49 -0.34
CA HIS A 166 -12.07 0.52 -1.79
C HIS A 166 -10.74 0.00 -2.27
N THR A 167 -10.77 -1.11 -2.99
CA THR A 167 -9.58 -1.86 -3.39
C THR A 167 -9.04 -1.40 -4.74
N ILE A 168 -7.91 -1.96 -5.13
CA ILE A 168 -7.30 -1.73 -6.44
C ILE A 168 -8.13 -2.30 -7.62
N TRP A 169 -9.12 -3.15 -7.35
CA TRP A 169 -9.93 -3.81 -8.40
C TRP A 169 -10.99 -2.91 -9.02
N GLY A 170 -11.28 -1.76 -8.41
CA GLY A 170 -12.18 -0.76 -8.98
C GLY A 170 -13.65 -1.20 -9.06
N MET A 171 -14.42 -0.53 -9.92
CA MET A 171 -15.88 -0.66 -9.98
C MET A 171 -16.36 -2.03 -10.50
N ASP A 172 -15.58 -2.70 -11.32
CA ASP A 172 -15.92 -4.00 -11.90
C ASP A 172 -15.45 -5.18 -11.03
N GLY A 173 -14.85 -4.88 -9.87
CA GLY A 173 -14.33 -5.87 -8.94
C GLY A 173 -15.40 -6.86 -8.48
N THR A 174 -15.14 -8.16 -8.64
CA THR A 174 -16.08 -9.24 -8.35
C THR A 174 -15.38 -10.49 -7.80
N GLY A 175 -16.15 -11.43 -7.27
CA GLY A 175 -15.62 -12.68 -6.71
C GLY A 175 -14.62 -12.41 -5.57
N ALA A 176 -13.46 -13.02 -5.61
CA ALA A 176 -12.40 -12.81 -4.62
C ALA A 176 -11.69 -11.43 -4.77
N ARG A 177 -11.91 -10.72 -5.88
CA ARG A 177 -11.30 -9.43 -6.21
C ARG A 177 -12.35 -8.31 -6.18
N GLN A 178 -13.02 -8.16 -5.07
CA GLN A 178 -14.06 -7.14 -4.88
C GLN A 178 -13.50 -5.72 -4.99
N GLY A 179 -14.25 -4.83 -5.64
CA GLY A 179 -13.94 -3.39 -5.69
C GLY A 179 -14.13 -2.68 -4.36
N VAL A 180 -15.09 -3.17 -3.56
CA VAL A 180 -15.39 -2.65 -2.22
C VAL A 180 -15.58 -3.82 -1.26
N ILE A 181 -14.91 -3.77 -0.13
CA ILE A 181 -15.04 -4.75 0.95
C ILE A 181 -15.53 -4.02 2.19
N GLY A 182 -16.72 -4.38 2.66
CA GLY A 182 -17.31 -3.88 3.90
C GLY A 182 -16.78 -4.61 5.12
N GLY A 183 -17.12 -4.07 6.29
CA GLY A 183 -16.81 -4.65 7.59
C GLY A 183 -16.67 -3.59 8.67
N ASP A 184 -16.55 -4.04 9.91
CA ASP A 184 -16.33 -3.17 11.07
C ASP A 184 -14.85 -3.21 11.47
N THR A 185 -14.01 -2.52 10.70
CA THR A 185 -12.55 -2.53 10.90
C THR A 185 -12.12 -1.36 11.81
N ILE A 186 -11.30 -1.66 12.81
CA ILE A 186 -10.69 -0.67 13.69
C ILE A 186 -9.17 -0.73 13.54
N LEU A 187 -8.56 0.44 13.32
CA LEU A 187 -7.12 0.63 13.24
C LEU A 187 -6.70 1.62 14.31
N ALA A 188 -5.72 1.27 15.13
CA ALA A 188 -5.23 2.11 16.21
C ALA A 188 -3.72 2.06 16.35
N ASN A 189 -3.08 3.23 16.34
CA ASN A 189 -1.66 3.42 16.64
C ASN A 189 -1.50 4.40 17.80
N LEU A 190 -0.56 4.09 18.69
CA LEU A 190 -0.07 5.00 19.74
C LEU A 190 1.45 5.09 19.60
N ALA A 191 1.94 6.23 19.18
CA ALA A 191 3.35 6.48 18.92
C ALA A 191 3.95 7.41 19.99
N TRP A 192 5.11 7.05 20.49
CA TRP A 192 5.91 7.88 21.40
C TRP A 192 7.27 8.15 20.79
N THR A 193 7.58 9.44 20.62
CA THR A 193 8.89 9.90 20.12
C THR A 193 9.86 10.01 21.28
N SER A 194 10.91 9.22 21.24
CA SER A 194 11.97 9.15 22.23
C SER A 194 13.33 9.57 21.64
N PRO A 195 14.35 9.77 22.45
CA PRO A 195 15.72 10.01 21.94
C PRO A 195 16.29 8.86 21.09
N VAL A 196 15.77 7.64 21.22
CA VAL A 196 16.20 6.47 20.44
C VAL A 196 15.30 6.18 19.21
N GLY A 197 14.33 7.03 18.93
CA GLY A 197 13.40 6.86 17.82
C GLY A 197 11.95 6.86 18.27
N THR A 198 11.05 6.56 17.37
CA THR A 198 9.62 6.47 17.63
C THR A 198 9.24 5.02 17.94
N LEU A 199 8.70 4.80 19.12
CA LEU A 199 8.07 3.54 19.51
C LEU A 199 6.57 3.65 19.25
N THR A 200 6.03 2.77 18.41
CA THR A 200 4.60 2.69 18.09
C THR A 200 4.04 1.37 18.59
N GLY A 201 3.04 1.43 19.47
CA GLY A 201 2.15 0.30 19.75
C GLY A 201 0.96 0.36 18.81
N PHE A 202 0.54 -0.76 18.25
CA PHE A 202 -0.60 -0.80 17.32
C PHE A 202 -1.53 -1.97 17.58
N GLY A 203 -2.81 -1.77 17.23
CA GLY A 203 -3.84 -2.80 17.23
C GLY A 203 -4.76 -2.63 16.04
N TYR A 204 -4.94 -3.70 15.25
CA TYR A 204 -5.78 -3.72 14.07
C TYR A 204 -6.78 -4.86 14.16
N TRP A 205 -8.07 -4.53 14.17
CA TRP A 205 -9.18 -5.47 14.08
C TRP A 205 -9.78 -5.34 12.70
N ILE A 206 -9.44 -6.25 11.80
CA ILE A 206 -9.87 -6.24 10.41
C ILE A 206 -11.02 -7.22 10.27
N ASP A 207 -12.20 -6.70 9.94
CA ASP A 207 -13.37 -7.50 9.58
C ASP A 207 -13.64 -7.35 8.08
N GLN A 208 -13.74 -8.49 7.38
CA GLN A 208 -14.14 -8.53 5.98
C GLN A 208 -15.47 -9.30 5.92
N ASP A 209 -16.56 -8.59 5.68
CA ASP A 209 -17.92 -9.12 5.79
C ASP A 209 -18.44 -9.79 4.51
N LEU A 210 -17.57 -10.05 3.53
CA LEU A 210 -17.90 -10.60 2.23
C LEU A 210 -17.32 -12.00 2.05
N ALA A 211 -18.18 -13.03 1.99
CA ALA A 211 -17.76 -14.43 1.82
C ALA A 211 -16.97 -14.69 0.54
N ALA A 212 -17.24 -13.92 -0.53
CA ALA A 212 -16.51 -14.00 -1.79
C ALA A 212 -15.00 -13.70 -1.63
N VAL A 213 -14.63 -12.90 -0.60
CA VAL A 213 -13.24 -12.60 -0.30
C VAL A 213 -12.67 -13.67 0.63
N GLN A 214 -12.08 -14.70 0.02
CA GLN A 214 -11.38 -15.79 0.73
C GLN A 214 -12.22 -16.49 1.81
N GLY A 215 -13.58 -16.43 1.74
CA GLY A 215 -14.45 -17.04 2.75
C GLY A 215 -14.20 -16.47 4.17
N TYR A 216 -14.08 -15.17 4.31
CA TYR A 216 -13.80 -14.42 5.55
C TYR A 216 -12.41 -14.69 6.17
N ARG A 217 -11.53 -15.50 5.54
CA ARG A 217 -10.25 -15.94 6.13
C ARG A 217 -9.21 -14.83 6.32
N LEU A 218 -9.45 -13.63 5.79
CA LEU A 218 -8.58 -12.46 5.99
C LEU A 218 -9.05 -11.58 7.17
N SER A 219 -10.21 -11.88 7.78
CA SER A 219 -10.62 -11.23 9.03
C SER A 219 -9.69 -11.66 10.16
N SER A 220 -9.02 -10.69 10.76
CA SER A 220 -7.95 -10.94 11.73
C SER A 220 -7.83 -9.82 12.75
N ARG A 221 -7.29 -10.12 13.92
CA ARG A 221 -6.85 -9.12 14.89
C ARG A 221 -5.34 -9.21 15.06
N THR A 222 -4.69 -8.08 14.95
CA THR A 222 -3.24 -7.96 15.00
C THR A 222 -2.84 -6.96 16.07
N PHE A 223 -1.91 -7.34 16.95
CA PHE A 223 -1.32 -6.44 17.93
C PHE A 223 0.18 -6.47 17.80
N GLY A 224 0.81 -5.31 17.89
CA GLY A 224 2.25 -5.26 17.77
C GLY A 224 2.88 -3.97 18.30
N VAL A 225 4.21 -3.98 18.18
CA VAL A 225 5.06 -2.83 18.50
C VAL A 225 6.09 -2.65 17.40
N ARG A 226 6.41 -1.40 17.11
CA ARG A 226 7.44 -1.00 16.13
C ARG A 226 8.31 0.08 16.74
N LEU A 227 9.62 -0.09 16.64
CA LEU A 227 10.61 0.95 16.90
C LEU A 227 11.22 1.36 15.56
N ALA A 228 11.26 2.65 15.25
CA ALA A 228 11.95 3.16 14.07
C ALA A 228 12.71 4.45 14.41
N GLY A 229 13.92 4.58 13.91
CA GLY A 229 14.74 5.75 14.24
C GLY A 229 15.83 6.01 13.20
N VAL A 230 16.45 7.19 13.36
CA VAL A 230 17.64 7.59 12.60
C VAL A 230 18.67 8.10 13.59
N ARG A 231 19.89 7.59 13.48
CA ARG A 231 21.05 8.01 14.28
C ARG A 231 22.11 8.65 13.41
N PRO A 232 22.54 9.86 13.70
CA PRO A 232 23.74 10.42 13.08
C PRO A 232 24.97 9.64 13.55
N LEU A 233 25.84 9.31 12.62
CA LEU A 233 27.17 8.74 12.83
C LEU A 233 28.19 9.69 12.23
N ALA A 234 29.48 9.54 12.57
CA ALA A 234 30.52 10.36 11.95
C ALA A 234 30.54 10.13 10.42
N GLY A 235 30.12 11.16 9.65
CA GLY A 235 30.06 11.12 8.18
C GLY A 235 28.92 10.28 7.58
N ALA A 236 27.99 9.79 8.39
CA ALA A 236 26.88 8.92 7.94
C ALA A 236 25.61 9.11 8.77
N LYS A 237 24.52 8.46 8.33
CA LYS A 237 23.30 8.30 9.12
C LYS A 237 22.85 6.84 9.08
N LEU A 238 22.53 6.28 10.23
CA LEU A 238 21.94 4.95 10.35
C LEU A 238 20.44 5.09 10.56
N ALA A 239 19.65 4.68 9.58
CA ALA A 239 18.22 4.44 9.75
C ALA A 239 18.00 2.98 10.16
N TYR A 240 17.10 2.72 11.09
CA TYR A 240 16.78 1.38 11.56
C TYR A 240 15.34 1.25 11.93
N ALA A 241 14.80 0.04 11.80
CA ALA A 241 13.51 -0.32 12.33
C ALA A 241 13.49 -1.77 12.83
N ALA A 242 12.63 -2.02 13.81
CA ALA A 242 12.31 -3.36 14.30
C ALA A 242 10.83 -3.43 14.65
N SER A 243 10.19 -4.55 14.33
CA SER A 243 8.76 -4.76 14.61
C SER A 243 8.52 -6.16 15.15
N LEU A 244 7.55 -6.27 16.04
CA LEU A 244 7.04 -7.54 16.56
C LEU A 244 5.51 -7.46 16.56
N ALA A 245 4.84 -8.52 16.09
CA ALA A 245 3.38 -8.59 16.13
C ALA A 245 2.88 -10.02 16.29
N ARG A 246 1.67 -10.13 16.80
CA ARG A 246 0.87 -11.34 16.86
C ARG A 246 -0.44 -11.10 16.14
N GLN A 247 -0.90 -12.08 15.39
CA GLN A 247 -2.17 -12.11 14.69
C GLN A 247 -2.95 -13.35 15.06
N ASP A 248 -4.23 -13.16 15.36
CA ASP A 248 -5.19 -14.23 15.59
C ASP A 248 -6.37 -14.05 14.62
N ASP A 249 -7.17 -15.10 14.45
CA ASP A 249 -8.46 -15.01 13.76
C ASP A 249 -9.40 -14.03 14.45
N TYR A 250 -10.30 -13.47 13.69
CA TYR A 250 -11.27 -12.50 14.19
C TYR A 250 -12.64 -12.66 13.50
N HIS A 251 -13.70 -12.35 14.24
CA HIS A 251 -15.08 -12.31 13.78
C HIS A 251 -15.51 -13.61 13.07
N ARG A 252 -15.86 -13.56 11.77
CA ARG A 252 -16.37 -14.69 10.99
C ARG A 252 -15.31 -15.57 10.34
N ASN A 253 -14.03 -15.36 10.66
CA ASN A 253 -12.97 -16.18 10.12
C ASN A 253 -13.18 -17.65 10.52
N PRO A 254 -13.32 -18.59 9.55
CA PRO A 254 -13.54 -20.00 9.85
C PRO A 254 -12.29 -20.73 10.36
N ASN A 255 -11.09 -20.15 10.11
CA ASN A 255 -9.85 -20.68 10.64
C ASN A 255 -9.70 -20.28 12.13
N ARG A 256 -9.05 -21.13 12.90
CA ARG A 256 -8.53 -20.77 14.21
C ARG A 256 -7.02 -20.87 14.14
N TYR A 257 -6.32 -19.77 14.40
CA TYR A 257 -4.87 -19.71 14.26
C TYR A 257 -4.24 -18.62 15.14
N THR A 258 -2.96 -18.77 15.39
CA THR A 258 -2.10 -17.73 15.96
C THR A 258 -0.81 -17.66 15.17
N ALA A 259 -0.57 -16.55 14.50
CA ALA A 259 0.65 -16.31 13.75
C ALA A 259 1.46 -15.16 14.35
N ARG A 260 2.78 -15.24 14.23
CA ARG A 260 3.69 -14.19 14.72
C ARG A 260 4.39 -13.53 13.54
N TYR A 261 4.71 -12.27 13.73
CA TYR A 261 5.49 -11.49 12.79
C TYR A 261 6.64 -10.82 13.51
N TRP A 262 7.80 -10.76 12.87
CA TRP A 262 8.86 -9.90 13.31
C TRP A 262 9.73 -9.46 12.12
N SER A 263 10.33 -8.29 12.26
CA SER A 263 11.28 -7.76 11.28
C SER A 263 12.34 -6.93 11.96
N VAL A 264 13.51 -6.91 11.35
CA VAL A 264 14.59 -5.97 11.64
C VAL A 264 15.18 -5.50 10.33
N ASP A 265 15.41 -4.20 10.22
CA ASP A 265 16.11 -3.61 9.07
C ASP A 265 17.01 -2.46 9.49
N ALA A 266 18.02 -2.20 8.68
CA ALA A 266 18.89 -1.05 8.84
C ALA A 266 19.41 -0.57 7.49
N THR A 267 19.59 0.74 7.35
CA THR A 267 20.19 1.38 6.18
C THR A 267 21.21 2.43 6.63
N LEU A 268 22.42 2.30 6.14
CA LEU A 268 23.50 3.26 6.31
C LEU A 268 23.51 4.21 5.12
N ASP A 269 23.26 5.50 5.38
CA ASP A 269 23.35 6.59 4.40
C ASP A 269 24.72 7.29 4.55
N LEU A 270 25.54 7.18 3.51
CA LEU A 270 26.92 7.71 3.45
C LEU A 270 26.98 9.07 2.73
N ASN A 271 25.90 9.87 2.84
CA ASN A 271 25.77 11.18 2.15
C ASN A 271 25.75 11.07 0.62
N GLY A 272 25.11 10.03 0.10
CA GLY A 272 24.97 9.72 -1.32
C GLY A 272 24.72 8.24 -1.50
N PRO A 273 25.75 7.39 -1.37
CA PRO A 273 25.56 5.95 -1.33
C PRO A 273 24.75 5.52 -0.10
N LYS A 274 23.88 4.56 -0.29
CA LYS A 274 23.10 3.90 0.77
C LYS A 274 23.31 2.41 0.68
N LEU A 275 23.54 1.78 1.80
CA LEU A 275 23.62 0.32 1.93
C LEU A 275 22.71 -0.12 3.05
N GLY A 276 21.90 -1.11 2.79
CA GLY A 276 20.93 -1.57 3.76
C GLY A 276 20.61 -3.05 3.62
N GLY A 277 19.82 -3.54 4.53
CA GLY A 277 19.29 -4.88 4.50
C GLY A 277 18.42 -5.14 5.71
N GLY A 278 17.75 -6.27 5.68
CA GLY A 278 16.86 -6.67 6.76
C GLY A 278 16.47 -8.13 6.67
N TYR A 279 15.74 -8.53 7.69
CA TYR A 279 15.17 -9.86 7.78
C TYR A 279 13.75 -9.76 8.32
N GLU A 280 12.80 -10.34 7.60
CA GLU A 280 11.39 -10.28 7.90
C GLU A 280 10.78 -11.68 7.93
N VAL A 281 9.93 -11.95 8.91
CA VAL A 281 9.30 -13.25 9.09
C VAL A 281 7.79 -13.07 9.29
N PHE A 282 7.03 -13.69 8.40
CA PHE A 282 5.60 -13.94 8.55
C PHE A 282 5.42 -15.38 8.99
N GLY A 283 5.26 -15.58 10.28
CA GLY A 283 5.12 -16.89 10.87
C GLY A 283 3.86 -17.61 10.37
N ALA A 284 3.92 -18.93 10.34
CA ALA A 284 2.77 -19.78 10.06
C ALA A 284 2.39 -20.57 11.31
N ASP A 285 1.09 -20.88 11.45
CA ASP A 285 0.61 -21.73 12.53
C ASP A 285 0.75 -23.21 12.15
N ASP A 286 -0.14 -23.74 11.33
CA ASP A 286 -0.24 -25.18 11.04
C ASP A 286 -0.03 -25.55 9.56
N GLY A 287 0.20 -24.57 8.68
CA GLY A 287 0.40 -24.76 7.24
C GLY A 287 -0.88 -24.89 6.43
N ARG A 288 -2.04 -24.61 7.03
CA ARG A 288 -3.29 -24.41 6.27
C ARG A 288 -3.31 -23.06 5.59
N ALA A 289 -4.04 -22.97 4.47
CA ALA A 289 -4.19 -21.72 3.72
C ALA A 289 -4.74 -20.60 4.61
N LEU A 290 -4.06 -19.43 4.58
CA LEU A 290 -4.43 -18.23 5.32
C LEU A 290 -4.41 -18.39 6.86
N THR A 291 -3.57 -19.29 7.39
CA THR A 291 -3.23 -19.38 8.82
C THR A 291 -1.82 -18.89 9.13
N SER A 292 -1.08 -18.44 8.13
CA SER A 292 0.12 -17.63 8.31
C SER A 292 -0.25 -16.17 8.54
N PHE A 293 0.66 -15.40 9.09
CA PHE A 293 0.48 -13.97 9.30
C PHE A 293 0.20 -13.25 7.97
N GLN A 294 -0.96 -12.61 7.84
CA GLN A 294 -1.42 -11.91 6.64
C GLN A 294 -1.47 -10.39 6.83
N THR A 295 -1.29 -9.65 5.76
CA THR A 295 -1.36 -8.16 5.77
C THR A 295 -2.34 -7.66 4.70
N PRO A 296 -3.65 -7.87 4.88
CA PRO A 296 -4.65 -7.65 3.82
C PRO A 296 -4.83 -6.18 3.41
N LEU A 297 -4.40 -5.23 4.24
CA LEU A 297 -4.50 -3.79 3.97
C LEU A 297 -3.16 -3.13 3.65
N ALA A 298 -2.07 -3.91 3.51
CA ALA A 298 -0.73 -3.41 3.27
C ALA A 298 -0.50 -2.86 1.86
N ALA A 299 0.46 -1.96 1.72
CA ALA A 299 1.03 -1.59 0.42
C ALA A 299 2.10 -2.61 -0.01
N ASN A 300 1.68 -3.84 -0.29
CA ASN A 300 2.57 -5.00 -0.44
C ASN A 300 3.67 -4.85 -1.51
N PHE A 301 3.48 -4.04 -2.56
CA PHE A 301 4.50 -3.78 -3.58
C PHE A 301 5.81 -3.20 -3.02
N LYS A 302 5.76 -2.52 -1.88
CA LYS A 302 6.97 -1.98 -1.23
C LYS A 302 7.87 -3.05 -0.62
N PHE A 303 7.37 -4.28 -0.48
CA PHE A 303 7.95 -5.30 0.36
C PHE A 303 7.92 -6.66 -0.33
N ASN A 304 8.85 -7.53 0.03
CA ASN A 304 8.93 -8.93 -0.41
C ASN A 304 8.99 -9.09 -1.94
N GLY A 305 9.74 -8.20 -2.62
CA GLY A 305 9.99 -8.23 -4.06
C GLY A 305 8.89 -7.62 -4.91
N TRP A 306 9.27 -7.05 -6.06
CA TRP A 306 8.36 -6.35 -6.98
C TRP A 306 7.67 -7.27 -7.98
N ALA A 307 8.12 -8.53 -8.12
CA ALA A 307 7.39 -9.54 -8.88
C ALA A 307 6.04 -9.92 -8.23
N GLU A 308 5.78 -9.46 -6.98
CA GLU A 308 4.51 -9.56 -6.23
C GLU A 308 4.06 -11.01 -5.96
N LYS A 309 5.00 -11.94 -5.80
CA LYS A 309 4.69 -13.34 -5.54
C LYS A 309 4.14 -13.59 -4.12
N PHE A 310 4.38 -12.66 -3.20
CA PHE A 310 4.06 -12.79 -1.77
C PHE A 310 3.04 -11.77 -1.26
N THR A 311 2.14 -11.25 -2.11
CA THR A 311 1.05 -10.35 -1.70
C THR A 311 0.07 -11.01 -0.73
N THR A 312 -0.25 -12.29 -0.96
CA THR A 312 -0.83 -13.20 0.03
C THR A 312 0.28 -14.11 0.53
N LYS A 313 0.47 -14.19 1.85
CA LYS A 313 1.56 -15.01 2.39
C LYS A 313 1.23 -16.49 2.26
N PRO A 314 2.22 -17.33 1.86
CA PRO A 314 2.04 -18.76 1.72
C PRO A 314 1.57 -19.42 3.03
N ALA A 315 0.94 -20.58 2.94
CA ALA A 315 0.43 -21.32 4.08
C ALA A 315 1.52 -21.67 5.12
N ASP A 316 2.72 -21.97 4.64
CA ASP A 316 3.90 -22.26 5.48
C ASP A 316 4.67 -20.98 5.91
N GLY A 317 4.06 -19.78 5.73
CA GLY A 317 4.67 -18.52 6.09
C GLY A 317 5.74 -18.06 5.11
N LEU A 318 6.42 -16.97 5.45
CA LEU A 318 7.46 -16.38 4.62
C LEU A 318 8.60 -15.86 5.51
N ARG A 319 9.82 -16.14 5.12
CA ARG A 319 11.05 -15.51 5.59
C ARG A 319 11.68 -14.78 4.40
N ASP A 320 11.95 -13.51 4.56
CA ASP A 320 12.58 -12.67 3.54
C ASP A 320 13.89 -12.10 4.11
N LEU A 321 15.02 -12.59 3.64
CA LEU A 321 16.32 -11.97 3.85
C LEU A 321 16.63 -11.10 2.66
N TYR A 322 16.87 -9.80 2.90
CA TYR A 322 17.16 -8.88 1.81
C TYR A 322 18.36 -7.98 2.09
N ALA A 323 19.02 -7.56 1.02
CA ALA A 323 20.04 -6.54 1.01
C ALA A 323 19.71 -5.52 -0.08
N ASN A 324 20.00 -4.24 0.15
CA ASN A 324 19.78 -3.20 -0.82
C ASN A 324 20.94 -2.21 -0.88
N ALA A 325 21.14 -1.62 -2.05
CA ALA A 325 22.08 -0.56 -2.29
C ALA A 325 21.41 0.54 -3.12
N GLY A 326 21.79 1.78 -2.89
CA GLY A 326 21.26 2.90 -3.66
C GLY A 326 22.19 4.08 -3.70
N TRP A 327 21.95 4.97 -4.66
CA TRP A 327 22.64 6.23 -4.76
C TRP A 327 21.68 7.30 -5.26
N GLY A 328 21.70 8.45 -4.60
CA GLY A 328 20.85 9.58 -4.97
C GLY A 328 21.66 10.84 -5.20
N TRP A 329 21.34 11.55 -6.28
CA TRP A 329 21.90 12.86 -6.59
C TRP A 329 20.78 13.90 -6.61
N LYS A 330 21.02 15.07 -6.03
CA LYS A 330 20.07 16.19 -6.09
C LYS A 330 19.87 16.65 -7.53
N GLN A 331 20.96 16.66 -8.31
CA GLN A 331 20.96 17.08 -9.71
C GLN A 331 22.13 16.45 -10.47
N VAL A 332 21.86 16.05 -11.73
CA VAL A 332 22.84 15.58 -12.72
C VAL A 332 22.47 16.21 -14.06
N GLY A 333 23.18 17.27 -14.48
CA GLY A 333 22.82 18.07 -15.64
C GLY A 333 21.43 18.70 -15.49
N ALA A 334 20.52 18.44 -16.43
CA ALA A 334 19.13 18.89 -16.40
C ALA A 334 18.21 18.01 -15.50
N LEU A 335 18.67 16.82 -15.12
CA LEU A 335 17.92 15.88 -14.29
C LEU A 335 18.00 16.26 -12.82
N LYS A 336 16.88 16.28 -12.13
CA LYS A 336 16.77 16.51 -10.68
C LYS A 336 16.34 15.22 -9.97
N ALA A 337 16.67 15.11 -8.68
CA ALA A 337 16.29 13.99 -7.83
C ALA A 337 16.57 12.63 -8.50
N VAL A 338 17.78 12.48 -9.09
CA VAL A 338 18.20 11.21 -9.70
C VAL A 338 18.42 10.19 -8.60
N ALA A 339 17.87 8.99 -8.76
CA ALA A 339 18.07 7.89 -7.84
C ALA A 339 18.27 6.58 -8.61
N LEU A 340 19.25 5.81 -8.18
CA LEU A 340 19.48 4.43 -8.58
C LEU A 340 19.38 3.55 -7.34
N SER A 341 18.71 2.40 -7.44
CA SER A 341 18.75 1.41 -6.37
C SER A 341 18.67 0.01 -6.91
N ALA A 342 19.20 -0.93 -6.14
CA ALA A 342 19.08 -2.37 -6.34
C ALA A 342 18.73 -3.01 -5.01
N ALA A 343 17.89 -4.04 -5.06
CA ALA A 343 17.62 -4.92 -3.93
C ALA A 343 17.76 -6.37 -4.37
N TRP A 344 18.19 -7.21 -3.45
CA TRP A 344 18.20 -8.65 -3.60
C TRP A 344 17.46 -9.26 -2.44
N HIS A 345 16.61 -10.23 -2.74
CA HIS A 345 15.79 -10.96 -1.79
C HIS A 345 16.07 -12.46 -1.86
N ARG A 346 16.05 -13.12 -0.71
CA ARG A 346 15.99 -14.54 -0.56
C ARG A 346 14.76 -14.92 0.24
N PHE A 347 13.91 -15.73 -0.36
CA PHE A 347 12.66 -16.16 0.21
C PHE A 347 12.70 -17.63 0.62
N ASP A 348 12.34 -17.90 1.87
CA ASP A 348 12.19 -19.25 2.42
C ASP A 348 10.84 -19.36 3.15
N SER A 349 10.29 -20.57 3.33
CA SER A 349 9.12 -20.77 4.20
C SER A 349 9.51 -20.63 5.68
N ASP A 350 8.58 -20.15 6.51
CA ASP A 350 8.79 -20.13 7.96
C ASP A 350 8.73 -21.55 8.55
N ARG A 351 7.69 -22.31 8.21
CA ARG A 351 7.64 -23.74 8.47
C ARG A 351 8.47 -24.48 7.43
N LEU A 352 9.09 -25.59 7.84
CA LEU A 352 9.79 -26.55 6.95
C LEU A 352 11.08 -26.01 6.31
N ALA A 353 11.41 -24.73 6.48
CA ALA A 353 12.61 -24.07 5.94
C ALA A 353 12.87 -24.39 4.43
N ARG A 354 11.78 -24.44 3.64
CA ARG A 354 11.86 -24.71 2.20
C ARG A 354 12.23 -23.43 1.45
N ARG A 355 13.16 -23.52 0.54
CA ARG A 355 13.47 -22.41 -0.37
C ARG A 355 12.27 -22.11 -1.27
N TYR A 356 11.83 -20.86 -1.31
CA TYR A 356 10.79 -20.39 -2.24
C TYR A 356 11.39 -19.82 -3.53
N GLY A 357 12.53 -19.15 -3.42
CA GLY A 357 13.19 -18.52 -4.54
C GLY A 357 14.04 -17.31 -4.13
N ASN A 358 14.43 -16.52 -5.11
CA ASN A 358 15.13 -15.26 -4.91
C ASN A 358 14.70 -14.24 -5.97
N GLU A 359 14.91 -12.95 -5.67
CA GLU A 359 14.51 -11.87 -6.57
C GLU A 359 15.57 -10.77 -6.59
N ILE A 360 15.73 -10.13 -7.74
CA ILE A 360 16.51 -8.91 -7.91
C ILE A 360 15.58 -7.83 -8.41
N ASP A 361 15.60 -6.68 -7.72
CA ASP A 361 14.85 -5.48 -8.05
C ASP A 361 15.79 -4.33 -8.38
N LEU A 362 15.56 -3.65 -9.50
CA LEU A 362 16.34 -2.49 -9.95
C LEU A 362 15.44 -1.28 -10.18
N LEU A 363 15.90 -0.10 -9.77
CA LEU A 363 15.23 1.18 -10.02
C LEU A 363 16.22 2.20 -10.55
N ALA A 364 15.83 2.90 -11.62
CA ALA A 364 16.38 4.18 -12.02
C ALA A 364 15.26 5.22 -12.09
N GLN A 365 15.46 6.38 -11.45
CA GLN A 365 14.44 7.43 -11.40
C GLN A 365 15.10 8.80 -11.55
N ALA A 366 14.43 9.70 -12.25
CA ALA A 366 14.84 11.10 -12.36
C ALA A 366 13.64 12.03 -12.53
N ARG A 367 13.80 13.30 -12.15
CA ARG A 367 12.79 14.35 -12.35
C ARG A 367 13.28 15.36 -13.39
N ILE A 368 12.41 15.69 -14.35
CA ILE A 368 12.62 16.72 -15.38
C ILE A 368 11.43 17.68 -15.31
N GLY A 369 11.64 18.91 -14.85
CA GLY A 369 10.55 19.86 -14.64
C GLY A 369 9.50 19.31 -13.66
N VAL A 370 8.27 19.17 -14.12
CA VAL A 370 7.14 18.59 -13.36
C VAL A 370 6.98 17.09 -13.53
N THR A 371 7.78 16.47 -14.42
CA THR A 371 7.69 15.05 -14.77
C THR A 371 8.69 14.25 -13.94
N THR A 372 8.25 13.19 -13.29
CA THR A 372 9.11 12.15 -12.72
C THR A 372 9.06 10.93 -13.63
N ALA A 373 10.24 10.53 -14.16
CA ALA A 373 10.39 9.31 -14.94
C ALA A 373 11.02 8.21 -14.08
N ALA A 374 10.52 6.99 -14.19
CA ALA A 374 11.06 5.83 -13.48
C ALA A 374 11.11 4.60 -14.39
N LEU A 375 12.22 3.89 -14.33
CA LEU A 375 12.41 2.55 -14.90
C LEU A 375 12.58 1.59 -13.72
N ARG A 376 11.80 0.51 -13.72
CA ARG A 376 11.92 -0.59 -12.73
C ARG A 376 12.07 -1.92 -13.45
N TYR A 377 12.79 -2.81 -12.83
CA TYR A 377 12.94 -4.19 -13.26
C TYR A 377 12.88 -5.12 -12.05
N ALA A 378 12.20 -6.25 -12.19
CA ALA A 378 12.18 -7.33 -11.21
C ALA A 378 12.41 -8.65 -11.91
N ASP A 379 13.21 -9.53 -11.29
CA ASP A 379 13.53 -10.87 -11.77
C ASP A 379 13.45 -11.86 -10.61
N PHE A 380 12.32 -12.56 -10.52
CA PHE A 380 12.09 -13.60 -9.52
C PHE A 380 12.41 -14.96 -10.11
N HIS A 381 13.37 -15.65 -9.50
CA HIS A 381 13.70 -17.04 -9.77
C HIS A 381 13.05 -17.95 -8.73
N ALA A 382 12.12 -18.77 -9.17
CA ALA A 382 11.40 -19.74 -8.35
C ALA A 382 12.27 -20.96 -8.02
N ASP A 383 12.07 -21.50 -6.82
CA ASP A 383 12.59 -22.84 -6.45
C ASP A 383 11.42 -23.78 -6.18
N ARG A 384 10.71 -23.59 -5.07
CA ARG A 384 9.58 -24.47 -4.67
C ARG A 384 8.27 -23.72 -4.45
N PHE A 385 8.20 -22.50 -4.92
CA PHE A 385 7.00 -21.65 -4.80
C PHE A 385 6.89 -20.74 -6.01
N ALA A 386 5.67 -20.66 -6.57
CA ALA A 386 5.35 -19.89 -7.77
C ALA A 386 6.15 -20.36 -9.01
N THR A 387 6.42 -19.45 -9.95
CA THR A 387 7.14 -19.69 -11.21
C THR A 387 8.04 -18.51 -11.50
N ASP A 388 9.09 -18.71 -12.28
CA ASP A 388 10.00 -17.66 -12.75
C ASP A 388 9.20 -16.52 -13.38
N THR A 389 9.55 -15.29 -12.99
CA THR A 389 8.79 -14.13 -13.42
C THR A 389 9.69 -12.92 -13.55
N ARG A 390 9.66 -12.27 -14.72
CA ARG A 390 10.33 -11.01 -15.00
C ARG A 390 9.31 -9.92 -15.24
N LYS A 391 9.59 -8.74 -14.73
CA LYS A 391 8.75 -7.57 -14.95
C LYS A 391 9.60 -6.33 -15.24
N LEU A 392 9.13 -5.50 -16.16
CA LEU A 392 9.71 -4.21 -16.52
C LEU A 392 8.64 -3.14 -16.48
N TRP A 393 8.94 -2.00 -15.85
CA TRP A 393 8.04 -0.85 -15.84
C TRP A 393 8.74 0.40 -16.34
N LEU A 394 8.09 1.11 -17.25
CA LEU A 394 8.40 2.49 -17.62
C LEU A 394 7.26 3.37 -17.13
N GLN A 395 7.55 4.36 -16.31
CA GLN A 395 6.51 5.19 -15.70
C GLN A 395 6.87 6.67 -15.79
N LEU A 396 5.88 7.47 -16.16
CA LEU A 396 5.91 8.93 -16.12
C LEU A 396 4.81 9.42 -15.18
N ASP A 397 5.17 10.24 -14.19
CA ASP A 397 4.24 10.88 -13.27
C ASP A 397 4.30 12.39 -13.42
N TRP A 398 3.14 13.04 -13.43
CA TRP A 398 2.97 14.50 -13.41
C TRP A 398 2.11 14.88 -12.20
N THR A 399 2.55 15.89 -11.46
CA THR A 399 1.82 16.46 -10.33
C THR A 399 1.87 17.97 -10.44
N LEU A 400 0.68 18.60 -10.38
CA LEU A 400 0.48 20.06 -10.40
C LEU A 400 0.26 20.60 -8.99
#